data_7f7be567e105341b5718f281d3d32eaa
#
_entry.id   7f7be567e105341b5718f281d3d32eaa
#
_cell.length_a   1.000
_cell.length_b   1.000
_cell.length_c   1.000
_cell.angle_alpha   90.00
_cell.angle_beta   90.00
_cell.angle_gamma   90.00
#
_symmetry.space_group_name_H-M   'P 1'
#
loop_
_entity.id
_entity.type
_entity.pdbx_description
1 polymer ?
#
loop_
_entity_poly.entity_id
_entity_poly.type
_entity_poly.pdbx_seq_one_letter_code
_entity_poly.pdbx_strand_id
1 'polypeptide(L)'
;MNSKATTKIAANEAGRREAGMGNAVRRPLAALLLAAFALAAQAQEAVRFDWFEYVGRDAAFDAALPPGGYRNPVLAGFHSDPAITRAGDKFYLVVSTFTFFPGIPVFESADLVHWKPIGNVIERPSQLDFDGLNVSRGVFAPSIAFHDGTFYVLNTAVDSGGNYLATATNPAGPWSDPIWLKSIDGIDPSLFFDDDGKVYLLNNGPPEGTPLYEGHRAIWMQQFDLIKSEPVGPRQVLINGGVDFSKKPIWIEGPHIYKRNGWYYLVCAEGGTSLNHSQVVLRSRAVWGPYEPYAHNPILTQRDLAPDRADAIINAGHADLVEAKDGTWWAIFLASRAYGRTHYNTGRETFLLPVEWQDDWPTILAPGRTIPQVAAGPTFALRDAKQAPQSGNFLWRDEFDAPKLDPAWMFVRVPKSAWAELGAPAGTLAIHPLTEGLDTLRNPSFLGRRQQHLAFEASAALTVPARSGVAAGLAAFQDEKHWYFLGVRRRAGRMELFLEKDSGDAPSTVAKAALTPTARLRLKIAADRGAYSFSYDADGKGWRWLRRNDDGTILSTDVAGGFVGATLGPYARIETTQ
;
A
#
# COMPACT_ATOMS: atom_id res chain seq x y z
N MET A 1 -7.02 -29.72 64.33
CA MET A 1 -8.28 -30.42 64.64
C MET A 1 -8.76 -30.98 63.31
N ASN A 2 -8.40 -32.15 62.99
CA ASN A 2 -9.13 -33.45 63.07
C ASN A 2 -10.30 -33.46 62.10
N SER A 3 -10.54 -34.42 61.18
CA SER A 3 -10.06 -35.81 61.03
C SER A 3 -10.72 -36.29 59.71
N LYS A 4 -10.01 -36.93 58.79
CA LYS A 4 -9.99 -38.38 58.48
C LYS A 4 -11.39 -39.05 58.52
N ALA A 5 -11.83 -39.86 57.59
CA ALA A 5 -11.31 -41.13 57.06
C ALA A 5 -12.22 -41.60 55.91
N THR A 6 -11.78 -42.14 54.82
CA THR A 6 -11.27 -43.50 54.52
C THR A 6 -12.29 -44.63 54.46
N THR A 7 -12.36 -45.36 53.33
CA THR A 7 -12.37 -46.81 53.11
C THR A 7 -13.81 -47.50 53.07
N LYS A 8 -14.11 -48.40 52.20
CA LYS A 8 -13.55 -49.54 51.44
C LYS A 8 -14.67 -50.33 50.73
N ILE A 9 -14.36 -50.78 49.52
CA ILE A 9 -14.44 -52.13 48.96
C ILE A 9 -15.68 -53.06 49.36
N ALA A 10 -16.35 -53.62 48.34
CA ALA A 10 -16.34 -55.05 48.05
C ALA A 10 -17.17 -55.43 46.82
N ALA A 11 -16.67 -56.36 46.10
CA ALA A 11 -17.20 -57.09 44.95
C ALA A 11 -18.21 -58.18 45.40
N ASN A 12 -19.06 -58.58 44.48
CA ASN A 12 -19.19 -59.99 44.05
C ASN A 12 -20.38 -60.17 43.10
N GLU A 13 -20.12 -60.72 41.96
CA GLU A 13 -20.48 -61.99 41.32
C GLU A 13 -21.92 -62.24 40.82
N ALA A 14 -21.88 -62.43 39.51
CA ALA A 14 -22.46 -63.57 38.75
C ALA A 14 -23.96 -63.82 38.67
N GLY A 15 -24.45 -63.81 37.45
CA GLY A 15 -25.74 -64.41 37.09
C GLY A 15 -26.05 -64.29 35.61
N ARG A 16 -25.70 -65.32 34.84
CA ARG A 16 -26.08 -65.57 33.44
C ARG A 16 -27.58 -65.47 33.17
N ARG A 17 -28.00 -64.94 32.02
CA ARG A 17 -28.80 -65.67 31.01
C ARG A 17 -28.95 -64.91 29.72
N GLU A 18 -28.77 -65.65 28.63
CA GLU A 18 -28.97 -65.34 27.25
C GLU A 18 -30.39 -64.98 26.88
N ALA A 19 -30.61 -64.06 25.92
CA ALA A 19 -31.30 -64.29 24.65
C ALA A 19 -31.82 -62.94 24.07
N GLY A 20 -31.61 -62.71 22.81
CA GLY A 20 -32.32 -61.67 22.03
C GLY A 20 -31.49 -60.89 21.02
N MET A 21 -31.06 -61.55 19.94
CA MET A 21 -30.55 -60.84 18.72
C MET A 21 -31.70 -60.09 18.06
N GLY A 22 -31.49 -58.82 17.74
CA GLY A 22 -32.44 -58.06 16.92
C GLY A 22 -32.04 -56.64 16.62
N ASN A 23 -31.35 -56.42 15.48
CA ASN A 23 -31.38 -55.21 14.64
C ASN A 23 -31.35 -53.80 15.26
N ALA A 24 -30.17 -53.26 15.59
CA ALA A 24 -30.01 -51.83 15.84
C ALA A 24 -28.62 -51.26 15.53
N VAL A 25 -27.89 -51.70 14.49
CA VAL A 25 -26.55 -51.17 14.14
C VAL A 25 -26.40 -50.81 12.66
N ARG A 26 -27.44 -50.32 11.99
CA ARG A 26 -27.32 -49.87 10.58
C ARG A 26 -27.76 -48.44 10.30
N ARG A 27 -27.99 -47.57 11.29
CA ARG A 27 -28.45 -46.18 11.06
C ARG A 27 -27.44 -45.03 11.30
N PRO A 28 -26.30 -45.16 12.01
CA PRO A 28 -25.39 -44.01 12.15
C PRO A 28 -24.34 -43.87 11.02
N LEU A 29 -23.98 -44.95 10.28
CA LEU A 29 -23.01 -44.84 9.21
C LEU A 29 -23.55 -44.12 7.95
N ALA A 30 -24.83 -44.29 7.63
CA ALA A 30 -25.44 -43.62 6.48
C ALA A 30 -25.62 -42.09 6.70
N ALA A 31 -25.89 -41.69 7.94
CA ALA A 31 -26.00 -40.27 8.29
C ALA A 31 -24.63 -39.57 8.33
N LEU A 32 -23.57 -40.25 8.75
CA LEU A 32 -22.19 -39.72 8.71
C LEU A 32 -21.63 -39.64 7.27
N LEU A 33 -21.97 -40.60 6.40
CA LEU A 33 -21.59 -40.54 4.98
C LEU A 33 -22.39 -39.46 4.24
N LEU A 34 -23.66 -39.24 4.54
CA LEU A 34 -24.44 -38.14 3.97
C LEU A 34 -23.98 -36.76 4.48
N ALA A 35 -23.57 -36.63 5.73
CA ALA A 35 -22.98 -35.41 6.29
C ALA A 35 -21.58 -35.14 5.70
N ALA A 36 -20.75 -36.17 5.48
CA ALA A 36 -19.46 -36.06 4.81
C ALA A 36 -19.62 -35.72 3.32
N PHE A 37 -20.63 -36.22 2.63
CA PHE A 37 -20.98 -35.84 1.27
C PHE A 37 -21.58 -34.43 1.19
N ALA A 38 -22.33 -33.99 2.19
CA ALA A 38 -22.85 -32.62 2.26
C ALA A 38 -21.74 -31.60 2.59
N LEU A 39 -20.73 -31.94 3.38
CA LEU A 39 -19.53 -31.11 3.59
C LEU A 39 -18.59 -31.11 2.38
N ALA A 40 -18.49 -32.21 1.61
CA ALA A 40 -17.74 -32.24 0.34
C ALA A 40 -18.47 -31.53 -0.80
N ALA A 41 -19.78 -31.30 -0.73
CA ALA A 41 -20.57 -30.58 -1.74
C ALA A 41 -20.46 -29.06 -1.64
N GLN A 42 -19.75 -28.51 -0.66
CA GLN A 42 -19.48 -27.06 -0.50
C GLN A 42 -18.03 -26.67 -0.79
N ALA A 43 -17.21 -27.54 -1.37
CA ALA A 43 -15.96 -27.08 -1.96
C ALA A 43 -16.30 -26.19 -3.17
N GLN A 44 -16.34 -24.88 -2.92
CA GLN A 44 -16.61 -23.89 -3.93
C GLN A 44 -15.56 -23.98 -5.01
N GLU A 45 -15.99 -24.14 -6.27
CA GLU A 45 -15.07 -24.29 -7.42
C GLU A 45 -14.20 -23.04 -7.55
N ALA A 46 -12.89 -23.21 -7.37
CA ALA A 46 -11.94 -22.14 -7.56
C ALA A 46 -11.88 -21.73 -9.05
N VAL A 47 -11.82 -20.44 -9.30
CA VAL A 47 -11.54 -19.89 -10.62
C VAL A 47 -10.04 -19.87 -10.81
N ARG A 48 -9.55 -20.37 -11.95
CA ARG A 48 -8.12 -20.44 -12.23
C ARG A 48 -7.72 -19.40 -13.25
N PHE A 49 -6.62 -18.70 -12.93
CA PHE A 49 -5.91 -17.79 -13.82
C PHE A 49 -4.61 -18.46 -14.24
N ASP A 50 -4.36 -18.55 -15.54
CA ASP A 50 -3.15 -19.17 -16.09
C ASP A 50 -1.96 -18.22 -16.00
N TRP A 51 -2.18 -16.93 -16.17
CA TRP A 51 -1.19 -15.86 -16.08
C TRP A 51 -1.86 -14.49 -15.95
N PHE A 52 -1.07 -13.52 -15.52
CA PHE A 52 -1.39 -12.10 -15.58
C PHE A 52 -0.22 -11.33 -16.19
N GLU A 53 -0.50 -10.37 -17.07
CA GLU A 53 0.50 -9.54 -17.74
C GLU A 53 0.14 -8.06 -17.64
N TYR A 54 1.14 -7.23 -17.36
CA TYR A 54 1.05 -5.79 -17.32
C TYR A 54 2.12 -5.17 -18.21
N VAL A 55 1.73 -4.32 -19.15
CA VAL A 55 2.62 -3.60 -20.07
C VAL A 55 2.40 -2.12 -19.89
N GLY A 56 3.38 -1.41 -19.41
CA GLY A 56 3.35 0.04 -19.25
C GLY A 56 4.14 0.75 -20.35
N ARG A 57 3.57 1.84 -20.90
CA ARG A 57 4.15 2.58 -22.03
C ARG A 57 3.81 4.08 -21.96
N ASP A 58 4.34 4.76 -20.95
CA ASP A 58 4.20 6.21 -20.84
C ASP A 58 5.21 6.91 -21.77
N ALA A 59 4.74 7.81 -22.62
CA ALA A 59 5.60 8.60 -23.49
C ALA A 59 6.66 9.41 -22.72
N ALA A 60 6.33 9.85 -21.50
CA ALA A 60 7.26 10.52 -20.60
C ALA A 60 8.49 9.65 -20.22
N PHE A 61 8.34 8.32 -20.29
CA PHE A 61 9.43 7.39 -20.02
C PHE A 61 10.24 6.97 -21.25
N ASP A 62 9.91 7.47 -22.44
CA ASP A 62 10.66 7.18 -23.68
C ASP A 62 11.93 8.02 -23.80
N ALA A 63 12.06 9.14 -23.07
CA ALA A 63 13.23 9.98 -23.11
C ALA A 63 14.50 9.18 -22.74
N ALA A 64 15.56 9.31 -23.55
CA ALA A 64 16.83 8.64 -23.26
C ALA A 64 17.45 9.18 -21.97
N LEU A 65 18.01 8.29 -21.15
CA LEU A 65 18.78 8.71 -19.97
C LEU A 65 20.17 9.18 -20.39
N PRO A 66 20.63 10.35 -19.91
CA PRO A 66 22.02 10.73 -20.04
C PRO A 66 22.91 9.78 -19.21
N PRO A 67 24.21 9.70 -19.48
CA PRO A 67 25.12 8.92 -18.65
C PRO A 67 25.01 9.30 -17.16
N GLY A 68 24.75 8.30 -16.29
CA GLY A 68 24.54 8.52 -14.87
C GLY A 68 23.21 9.20 -14.50
N GLY A 69 22.30 9.35 -15.46
CA GLY A 69 20.96 9.89 -15.21
C GLY A 69 19.98 8.82 -14.73
N TYR A 70 18.91 9.27 -14.07
CA TYR A 70 17.79 8.42 -13.64
C TYR A 70 16.45 9.07 -13.98
N ARG A 71 15.38 8.26 -13.85
CA ARG A 71 14.00 8.70 -14.06
C ARG A 71 13.29 8.94 -12.73
N ASN A 72 12.49 10.01 -12.68
CA ASN A 72 11.44 10.19 -11.68
C ASN A 72 10.07 9.81 -12.26
N PRO A 73 9.18 9.20 -11.43
CA PRO A 73 9.42 8.71 -10.07
C PRO A 73 10.42 7.55 -10.02
N VAL A 74 11.14 7.35 -8.92
CA VAL A 74 12.02 6.17 -8.72
C VAL A 74 11.21 4.93 -8.32
N LEU A 75 10.01 5.11 -7.72
CA LEU A 75 8.99 4.08 -7.55
C LEU A 75 7.67 4.60 -8.14
N ALA A 76 7.28 4.06 -9.28
CA ALA A 76 6.02 4.41 -9.96
C ALA A 76 4.83 3.66 -9.36
N GLY A 77 3.63 4.26 -9.46
CA GLY A 77 2.43 3.80 -8.77
C GLY A 77 2.39 4.26 -7.32
N PHE A 78 1.28 4.06 -6.62
CA PHE A 78 1.17 4.60 -5.27
C PHE A 78 2.19 3.95 -4.31
N HIS A 79 3.24 4.68 -4.09
CA HIS A 79 4.28 4.48 -3.09
C HIS A 79 4.40 5.81 -2.33
N SER A 80 3.39 6.10 -1.51
CA SER A 80 3.21 7.38 -0.83
C SER A 80 4.06 7.48 0.42
N ASP A 81 4.30 8.71 0.85
CA ASP A 81 4.89 9.02 2.15
C ASP A 81 6.18 8.22 2.39
N PRO A 82 7.15 8.32 1.47
CA PRO A 82 8.39 7.54 1.58
C PRO A 82 9.24 8.04 2.74
N ALA A 83 9.80 7.10 3.51
CA ALA A 83 10.84 7.38 4.49
C ALA A 83 12.07 6.50 4.24
N ILE A 84 13.27 7.05 4.54
CA ILE A 84 14.53 6.44 4.15
C ILE A 84 15.54 6.44 5.30
N THR A 85 16.32 5.39 5.38
CA THR A 85 17.51 5.34 6.26
C THR A 85 18.68 4.69 5.54
N ARG A 86 19.90 4.97 6.01
CA ARG A 86 21.13 4.33 5.55
C ARG A 86 21.69 3.40 6.62
N ALA A 87 22.03 2.18 6.24
CA ALA A 87 22.78 1.25 7.07
C ALA A 87 23.98 0.72 6.29
N GLY A 88 25.19 1.12 6.71
CA GLY A 88 26.41 0.83 5.98
C GLY A 88 26.43 1.45 4.59
N ASP A 89 26.57 0.61 3.57
CA ASP A 89 26.64 1.00 2.15
C ASP A 89 25.28 0.97 1.44
N LYS A 90 24.20 0.64 2.14
CA LYS A 90 22.86 0.49 1.57
C LYS A 90 21.86 1.46 2.15
N PHE A 91 20.85 1.73 1.35
CA PHE A 91 19.69 2.53 1.71
C PHE A 91 18.45 1.64 1.81
N TYR A 92 17.59 1.94 2.75
CA TYR A 92 16.34 1.23 3.01
C TYR A 92 15.20 2.22 3.04
N LEU A 93 14.13 1.90 2.31
CA LEU A 93 12.98 2.77 2.11
C LEU A 93 11.70 2.02 2.47
N VAL A 94 10.78 2.70 3.11
CA VAL A 94 9.43 2.24 3.43
C VAL A 94 8.40 3.25 2.92
N VAL A 95 7.16 2.76 2.65
CA VAL A 95 6.05 3.59 2.16
C VAL A 95 4.74 3.21 2.82
N SER A 96 3.75 4.11 2.80
CA SER A 96 2.38 3.85 3.22
C SER A 96 1.73 2.76 2.37
N THR A 97 0.87 1.97 2.99
CA THR A 97 0.04 0.98 2.28
C THR A 97 -1.43 1.03 2.63
N PHE A 98 -1.80 1.88 3.56
CA PHE A 98 -3.19 2.03 4.02
C PHE A 98 -3.77 0.70 4.47
N THR A 99 -4.90 0.24 3.90
CA THR A 99 -5.42 -1.10 4.23
C THR A 99 -4.88 -2.22 3.35
N PHE A 100 -4.00 -1.95 2.38
CA PHE A 100 -3.42 -3.03 1.57
C PHE A 100 -2.47 -3.91 2.38
N PHE A 101 -2.56 -5.23 2.14
CA PHE A 101 -1.76 -6.25 2.82
C PHE A 101 -1.00 -7.12 1.78
N PRO A 102 0.28 -7.47 2.00
CA PRO A 102 1.15 -7.06 3.12
C PRO A 102 1.38 -5.56 3.19
N GLY A 103 1.63 -5.05 4.41
CA GLY A 103 1.77 -3.61 4.68
C GLY A 103 3.23 -3.19 4.90
N ILE A 104 3.52 -1.93 4.58
CA ILE A 104 4.84 -1.30 4.72
C ILE A 104 5.93 -2.14 4.02
N PRO A 105 5.96 -2.18 2.67
CA PRO A 105 7.04 -2.83 1.96
C PRO A 105 8.36 -2.14 2.27
N VAL A 106 9.41 -2.96 2.43
CA VAL A 106 10.77 -2.51 2.63
C VAL A 106 11.53 -2.69 1.32
N PHE A 107 12.09 -1.61 0.81
CA PHE A 107 12.95 -1.61 -0.36
C PHE A 107 14.41 -1.41 0.04
N GLU A 108 15.31 -2.07 -0.67
CA GLU A 108 16.76 -1.91 -0.55
C GLU A 108 17.32 -1.30 -1.82
N SER A 109 18.27 -0.36 -1.68
CA SER A 109 19.06 0.18 -2.78
C SER A 109 20.52 0.40 -2.37
N ALA A 110 21.44 0.24 -3.32
CA ALA A 110 22.84 0.62 -3.16
C ALA A 110 23.13 2.02 -3.71
N ASP A 111 22.17 2.64 -4.42
CA ASP A 111 22.42 3.83 -5.23
C ASP A 111 21.28 4.86 -5.24
N LEU A 112 20.25 4.69 -4.39
CA LEU A 112 19.05 5.56 -4.31
C LEU A 112 18.12 5.53 -5.52
N VAL A 113 18.55 4.95 -6.64
CA VAL A 113 17.82 4.94 -7.91
C VAL A 113 17.14 3.59 -8.17
N HIS A 114 17.89 2.51 -7.94
CA HIS A 114 17.44 1.16 -8.21
C HIS A 114 16.97 0.50 -6.91
N TRP A 115 15.67 0.36 -6.76
CA TRP A 115 15.02 -0.17 -5.57
C TRP A 115 14.53 -1.59 -5.76
N LYS A 116 14.85 -2.46 -4.81
CA LYS A 116 14.41 -3.85 -4.78
C LYS A 116 13.55 -4.09 -3.55
N PRO A 117 12.29 -4.57 -3.68
CA PRO A 117 11.52 -5.01 -2.53
C PRO A 117 12.18 -6.23 -1.89
N ILE A 118 12.36 -6.20 -0.58
CA ILE A 118 13.05 -7.27 0.18
C ILE A 118 12.17 -7.92 1.25
N GLY A 119 11.04 -7.34 1.61
CA GLY A 119 10.11 -7.83 2.62
C GLY A 119 9.05 -6.80 2.96
N ASN A 120 8.30 -7.06 4.02
CA ASN A 120 7.28 -6.14 4.53
C ASN A 120 7.34 -6.11 6.06
N VAL A 121 7.05 -4.95 6.65
CA VAL A 121 6.98 -4.83 8.12
C VAL A 121 5.73 -5.54 8.65
N ILE A 122 4.63 -5.42 7.93
CA ILE A 122 3.35 -6.08 8.24
C ILE A 122 3.11 -7.19 7.22
N GLU A 123 3.42 -8.42 7.61
CA GLU A 123 3.29 -9.62 6.75
C GLU A 123 2.45 -10.75 7.37
N ARG A 124 2.15 -10.64 8.67
CA ARG A 124 1.33 -11.64 9.39
C ARG A 124 -0.07 -11.08 9.64
N PRO A 125 -1.13 -11.85 9.34
CA PRO A 125 -2.52 -11.43 9.56
C PRO A 125 -2.85 -11.03 11.01
N SER A 126 -2.05 -11.48 11.97
CA SER A 126 -2.24 -11.16 13.40
C SER A 126 -1.71 -9.79 13.81
N GLN A 127 -0.90 -9.11 12.95
CA GLN A 127 -0.26 -7.86 13.33
C GLN A 127 -1.21 -6.66 13.33
N LEU A 128 -2.10 -6.57 12.32
CA LEU A 128 -3.09 -5.50 12.20
C LEU A 128 -4.42 -6.04 11.68
N ASP A 129 -5.52 -5.39 12.04
CA ASP A 129 -6.85 -5.66 11.51
C ASP A 129 -7.40 -4.42 10.80
N PHE A 130 -7.83 -4.60 9.55
CA PHE A 130 -8.37 -3.54 8.71
C PHE A 130 -9.85 -3.73 8.35
N ASP A 131 -10.52 -4.72 8.97
CA ASP A 131 -11.93 -4.98 8.73
C ASP A 131 -12.80 -3.75 9.10
N GLY A 132 -13.71 -3.39 8.21
CA GLY A 132 -14.59 -2.23 8.41
C GLY A 132 -13.95 -0.88 8.07
N LEU A 133 -12.67 -0.82 7.71
CA LEU A 133 -12.00 0.43 7.33
C LEU A 133 -12.12 0.68 5.83
N ASN A 134 -12.33 1.94 5.43
CA ASN A 134 -12.15 2.39 4.05
C ASN A 134 -10.70 2.16 3.58
N VAL A 135 -10.51 1.91 2.29
CA VAL A 135 -9.19 1.55 1.73
C VAL A 135 -8.10 2.57 2.03
N SER A 136 -8.43 3.85 2.18
CA SER A 136 -7.49 4.93 2.51
C SER A 136 -7.26 5.16 4.02
N ARG A 137 -7.63 4.19 4.88
CA ARG A 137 -7.35 4.18 6.33
C ARG A 137 -6.24 3.17 6.63
N GLY A 138 -5.96 2.89 7.90
CA GLY A 138 -4.95 1.92 8.28
C GLY A 138 -3.54 2.49 8.29
N VAL A 139 -2.60 1.91 7.56
CA VAL A 139 -1.16 2.23 7.56
C VAL A 139 -0.88 3.54 6.84
N PHE A 140 -0.76 4.63 7.59
CA PHE A 140 -0.36 5.96 7.10
C PHE A 140 1.17 6.06 6.96
N ALA A 141 1.73 7.28 6.95
CA ALA A 141 3.15 7.50 6.75
C ALA A 141 4.00 6.70 7.76
N PRO A 142 4.83 5.76 7.31
CA PRO A 142 5.84 5.15 8.15
C PRO A 142 7.10 6.01 8.20
N SER A 143 7.86 5.91 9.29
CA SER A 143 9.27 6.33 9.32
C SER A 143 10.17 5.11 9.53
N ILE A 144 11.42 5.19 9.07
CA ILE A 144 12.43 4.15 9.27
C ILE A 144 13.72 4.76 9.79
N ALA A 145 14.31 4.15 10.81
CA ALA A 145 15.63 4.53 11.33
C ALA A 145 16.49 3.29 11.54
N PHE A 146 17.80 3.43 11.42
CA PHE A 146 18.79 2.41 11.77
C PHE A 146 19.73 2.92 12.85
N HIS A 147 19.80 2.21 13.97
CA HIS A 147 20.68 2.55 15.08
C HIS A 147 21.16 1.28 15.78
N ASP A 148 22.47 1.20 16.05
CA ASP A 148 23.12 0.11 16.77
C ASP A 148 22.71 -1.31 16.30
N GLY A 149 22.71 -1.52 14.96
CA GLY A 149 22.41 -2.82 14.35
C GLY A 149 20.93 -3.17 14.30
N THR A 150 20.04 -2.27 14.70
CA THR A 150 18.58 -2.47 14.70
C THR A 150 17.88 -1.44 13.81
N PHE A 151 16.93 -1.92 13.01
CA PHE A 151 15.99 -1.11 12.28
C PHE A 151 14.74 -0.86 13.12
N TYR A 152 14.27 0.37 13.13
CA TYR A 152 13.07 0.84 13.81
C TYR A 152 12.11 1.40 12.78
N VAL A 153 10.90 0.90 12.73
CA VAL A 153 9.81 1.47 11.91
C VAL A 153 8.73 1.95 12.86
N LEU A 154 8.39 3.23 12.77
CA LEU A 154 7.23 3.79 13.44
C LEU A 154 6.14 4.05 12.41
N ASN A 155 4.90 3.90 12.84
CA ASN A 155 3.75 4.12 11.97
C ASN A 155 2.50 4.44 12.78
N THR A 156 1.52 5.02 12.11
CA THR A 156 0.17 5.17 12.63
C THR A 156 -0.78 4.27 11.87
N ALA A 157 -1.34 3.24 12.54
CA ALA A 157 -2.47 2.47 12.04
C ALA A 157 -3.77 3.24 12.36
N VAL A 158 -4.15 4.16 11.46
CA VAL A 158 -5.30 5.05 11.65
C VAL A 158 -6.59 4.24 11.68
N ASP A 159 -7.42 4.48 12.71
CA ASP A 159 -8.64 3.74 13.02
C ASP A 159 -8.43 2.23 13.29
N SER A 160 -7.17 1.78 13.45
CA SER A 160 -6.81 0.38 13.72
C SER A 160 -5.77 0.20 14.83
N GLY A 161 -5.72 1.09 15.80
CA GLY A 161 -4.85 0.94 16.97
C GLY A 161 -3.95 2.14 17.29
N GLY A 162 -3.73 3.06 16.36
CA GLY A 162 -2.93 4.27 16.55
C GLY A 162 -1.44 4.07 16.29
N ASN A 163 -0.61 4.81 17.02
CA ASN A 163 0.84 4.79 16.82
C ASN A 163 1.49 3.51 17.37
N TYR A 164 2.45 2.97 16.64
CA TYR A 164 3.23 1.81 17.05
C TYR A 164 4.66 1.85 16.53
N LEU A 165 5.50 1.05 17.17
CA LEU A 165 6.89 0.73 16.79
C LEU A 165 6.99 -0.73 16.39
N ALA A 166 7.72 -1.03 15.32
CA ALA A 166 8.19 -2.37 14.97
C ALA A 166 9.70 -2.36 14.78
N THR A 167 10.38 -3.46 15.11
CA THR A 167 11.84 -3.57 15.05
C THR A 167 12.30 -4.82 14.33
N ALA A 168 13.48 -4.76 13.71
CA ALA A 168 14.18 -5.91 13.13
C ALA A 168 15.68 -5.68 13.09
N THR A 169 16.47 -6.75 13.19
CA THR A 169 17.93 -6.70 12.92
C THR A 169 18.22 -6.95 11.44
N ASN A 170 17.32 -7.62 10.74
CA ASN A 170 17.37 -7.83 9.30
C ASN A 170 16.24 -7.05 8.64
N PRO A 171 16.50 -6.07 7.74
CA PRO A 171 15.48 -5.26 7.12
C PRO A 171 14.49 -6.05 6.24
N ALA A 172 14.89 -7.23 5.77
CA ALA A 172 13.97 -8.16 5.08
C ALA A 172 13.01 -8.89 6.04
N GLY A 173 13.16 -8.72 7.34
CA GLY A 173 12.38 -9.38 8.38
C GLY A 173 12.99 -10.68 8.91
N PRO A 174 12.30 -11.41 9.80
CA PRO A 174 10.97 -11.03 10.30
C PRO A 174 11.01 -9.79 11.21
N TRP A 175 10.00 -8.94 11.06
CA TRP A 175 9.79 -7.80 11.94
C TRP A 175 9.01 -8.21 13.20
N SER A 176 9.20 -7.49 14.29
CA SER A 176 8.44 -7.70 15.52
C SER A 176 6.92 -7.51 15.30
N ASP A 177 6.11 -7.95 16.24
CA ASP A 177 4.73 -7.49 16.32
C ASP A 177 4.70 -6.00 16.72
N PRO A 178 3.63 -5.26 16.39
CA PRO A 178 3.48 -3.87 16.76
C PRO A 178 3.57 -3.64 18.28
N ILE A 179 4.49 -2.80 18.72
CA ILE A 179 4.58 -2.28 20.08
C ILE A 179 3.79 -0.98 20.11
N TRP A 180 2.59 -1.01 20.69
CA TRP A 180 1.65 0.10 20.65
C TRP A 180 2.06 1.26 21.57
N LEU A 181 2.16 2.46 21.01
CA LEU A 181 2.50 3.69 21.70
C LEU A 181 1.21 4.44 22.10
N LYS A 182 0.46 3.89 23.03
CA LYS A 182 -0.91 4.35 23.38
C LYS A 182 -0.98 5.78 23.93
N SER A 183 0.12 6.31 24.46
CA SER A 183 0.22 7.68 24.98
C SER A 183 0.50 8.72 23.89
N ILE A 184 0.81 8.31 22.67
CA ILE A 184 1.09 9.20 21.55
C ILE A 184 -0.17 9.30 20.69
N ASP A 185 -0.75 10.50 20.63
CA ASP A 185 -1.84 10.87 19.73
C ASP A 185 -1.30 11.42 18.41
N GLY A 186 -2.18 11.58 17.41
CA GLY A 186 -1.81 12.13 16.10
C GLY A 186 -1.18 11.09 15.18
N ILE A 187 -0.39 11.57 14.21
CA ILE A 187 0.15 10.75 13.11
C ILE A 187 1.63 11.03 12.85
N ASP A 188 2.22 10.29 11.91
CA ASP A 188 3.58 10.46 11.38
C ASP A 188 4.67 10.44 12.46
N PRO A 189 4.73 9.40 13.31
CA PRO A 189 5.77 9.30 14.31
C PRO A 189 7.13 9.01 13.68
N SER A 190 8.19 9.71 14.15
CA SER A 190 9.58 9.45 13.75
C SER A 190 10.51 9.44 14.96
N LEU A 191 11.69 8.81 14.82
CA LEU A 191 12.74 8.84 15.84
C LEU A 191 13.92 9.69 15.37
N PHE A 192 14.45 10.47 16.29
CA PHE A 192 15.73 11.15 16.14
C PHE A 192 16.71 10.65 17.21
N PHE A 193 17.89 10.21 16.77
CA PHE A 193 18.99 9.76 17.62
C PHE A 193 20.04 10.86 17.70
N ASP A 194 20.22 11.45 18.89
CA ASP A 194 21.20 12.53 19.09
C ASP A 194 22.57 11.98 19.50
N ASP A 195 23.63 12.76 19.28
CA ASP A 195 25.03 12.40 19.59
C ASP A 195 25.27 12.24 21.10
N ASP A 196 24.41 12.78 21.96
CA ASP A 196 24.48 12.61 23.42
C ASP A 196 23.89 11.27 23.92
N GLY A 197 23.46 10.40 22.97
CA GLY A 197 22.86 9.10 23.24
C GLY A 197 21.39 9.15 23.62
N LYS A 198 20.76 10.33 23.60
CA LYS A 198 19.31 10.44 23.79
C LYS A 198 18.57 10.18 22.48
N VAL A 199 17.38 9.64 22.62
CA VAL A 199 16.45 9.40 21.51
C VAL A 199 15.20 10.24 21.74
N TYR A 200 14.70 10.80 20.66
CA TYR A 200 13.50 11.63 20.67
C TYR A 200 12.47 11.08 19.69
N LEU A 201 11.21 11.05 20.11
CA LEU A 201 10.06 10.75 19.25
C LEU A 201 9.39 12.06 18.88
N LEU A 202 9.18 12.24 17.57
CA LEU A 202 8.44 13.38 17.02
C LEU A 202 7.14 12.86 16.40
N ASN A 203 6.10 13.69 16.37
CA ASN A 203 4.89 13.39 15.59
C ASN A 203 4.05 14.64 15.34
N ASN A 204 3.15 14.57 14.34
CA ASN A 204 2.06 15.52 14.18
C ASN A 204 1.00 15.24 15.25
N GLY A 205 0.47 16.30 15.86
CA GLY A 205 -0.59 16.18 16.85
C GLY A 205 -1.55 17.38 16.85
N PRO A 206 -2.55 17.39 17.73
CA PRO A 206 -3.38 18.57 17.96
C PRO A 206 -2.53 19.79 18.26
N PRO A 207 -2.98 21.01 17.91
CA PRO A 207 -2.23 22.21 18.27
C PRO A 207 -2.17 22.40 19.78
N GLU A 208 -1.20 23.17 20.24
CA GLU A 208 -1.21 23.63 21.63
C GLU A 208 -2.41 24.57 21.85
N GLY A 209 -3.27 24.21 22.80
CA GLY A 209 -4.52 24.92 23.08
C GLY A 209 -5.64 24.57 22.10
N THR A 210 -6.61 25.48 21.96
CA THR A 210 -7.77 25.30 21.07
C THR A 210 -7.38 25.55 19.60
N PRO A 211 -7.77 24.68 18.65
CA PRO A 211 -7.54 24.94 17.23
C PRO A 211 -8.12 26.29 16.79
N LEU A 212 -7.32 27.11 16.11
CA LEU A 212 -7.70 28.45 15.68
C LEU A 212 -8.26 28.49 14.24
N TYR A 213 -8.06 27.41 13.49
CA TYR A 213 -8.58 27.22 12.13
C TYR A 213 -8.63 25.73 11.80
N GLU A 214 -9.38 25.36 10.77
CA GLU A 214 -9.45 23.98 10.30
C GLU A 214 -8.07 23.53 9.79
N GLY A 215 -7.63 22.34 10.20
CA GLY A 215 -6.31 21.82 9.86
C GLY A 215 -5.15 22.42 10.67
N HIS A 216 -5.43 23.19 11.73
CA HIS A 216 -4.41 23.64 12.68
C HIS A 216 -3.84 22.44 13.43
N ARG A 217 -2.56 22.16 13.21
CA ARG A 217 -1.81 21.06 13.83
C ARG A 217 -0.50 21.58 14.39
N ALA A 218 0.18 20.75 15.18
CA ALA A 218 1.48 21.05 15.76
C ALA A 218 2.43 19.87 15.62
N ILE A 219 3.73 20.15 15.59
CA ILE A 219 4.76 19.12 15.73
C ILE A 219 5.16 19.05 17.21
N TRP A 220 4.97 17.87 17.74
CA TRP A 220 5.31 17.51 19.10
C TRP A 220 6.59 16.70 19.15
N MET A 221 7.35 16.84 20.23
CA MET A 221 8.51 16.02 20.53
C MET A 221 8.52 15.60 22.00
N GLN A 222 9.01 14.39 22.25
CA GLN A 222 9.23 13.83 23.58
C GLN A 222 10.47 12.94 23.56
N GLN A 223 11.23 12.87 24.66
CA GLN A 223 12.31 11.90 24.78
C GLN A 223 11.73 10.48 24.77
N PHE A 224 12.45 9.53 24.20
CA PHE A 224 12.01 8.14 24.03
C PHE A 224 13.01 7.16 24.65
N ASP A 225 12.54 6.23 25.46
CA ASP A 225 13.33 5.13 26.01
C ASP A 225 13.22 3.92 25.09
N LEU A 226 14.28 3.62 24.35
CA LEU A 226 14.30 2.49 23.41
C LEU A 226 14.16 1.13 24.09
N ILE A 227 14.69 0.98 25.32
CA ILE A 227 14.66 -0.30 26.05
C ILE A 227 13.25 -0.63 26.48
N LYS A 228 12.54 0.37 26.98
CA LYS A 228 11.16 0.23 27.41
C LYS A 228 10.15 0.39 26.28
N SER A 229 10.60 0.96 25.15
CA SER A 229 9.75 1.33 24.01
C SER A 229 8.61 2.27 24.42
N GLU A 230 8.94 3.30 25.21
CA GLU A 230 7.97 4.27 25.71
C GLU A 230 8.52 5.70 25.73
N PRO A 231 7.67 6.73 25.53
CA PRO A 231 8.09 8.12 25.72
C PRO A 231 8.32 8.41 27.21
N VAL A 232 9.32 9.25 27.49
CA VAL A 232 9.70 9.64 28.85
C VAL A 232 9.84 11.17 28.97
N GLY A 233 9.58 11.69 30.17
CA GLY A 233 9.65 13.13 30.43
C GLY A 233 8.50 13.93 29.81
N PRO A 234 8.60 15.27 29.81
CA PRO A 234 7.57 16.16 29.31
C PRO A 234 7.52 16.12 27.77
N ARG A 235 6.31 16.19 27.21
CA ARG A 235 6.05 16.43 25.80
C ARG A 235 6.07 17.94 25.54
N GLN A 236 6.69 18.37 24.43
CA GLN A 236 6.80 19.78 24.05
C GLN A 236 6.42 19.99 22.59
N VAL A 237 5.85 21.15 22.28
CA VAL A 237 5.59 21.60 20.91
C VAL A 237 6.85 22.26 20.37
N LEU A 238 7.34 21.80 19.23
CA LEU A 238 8.44 22.43 18.49
C LEU A 238 7.96 23.55 17.56
N ILE A 239 6.79 23.35 16.94
CA ILE A 239 6.10 24.34 16.11
C ILE A 239 4.60 24.15 16.20
N ASN A 240 3.86 25.25 16.40
CA ASN A 240 2.41 25.26 16.50
C ASN A 240 1.81 25.98 15.26
N GLY A 241 1.33 25.23 14.28
CA GLY A 241 0.59 25.75 13.12
C GLY A 241 1.39 26.02 11.86
N GLY A 242 2.68 25.61 11.77
CA GLY A 242 3.49 25.74 10.56
C GLY A 242 4.37 26.98 10.51
N VAL A 243 5.12 27.16 9.40
CA VAL A 243 6.23 28.14 9.33
C VAL A 243 5.78 29.59 9.22
N ASP A 244 4.58 29.87 8.73
CA ASP A 244 3.99 31.20 8.67
C ASP A 244 2.54 31.16 9.18
N PHE A 245 2.40 31.35 10.48
CA PHE A 245 1.11 31.27 11.15
C PHE A 245 0.06 32.25 10.59
N SER A 246 0.49 33.38 10.04
CA SER A 246 -0.41 34.38 9.46
C SER A 246 -1.18 33.85 8.23
N LYS A 247 -0.59 32.88 7.54
CA LYS A 247 -1.19 32.20 6.36
C LYS A 247 -2.09 31.03 6.74
N LYS A 248 -2.18 30.70 8.04
CA LYS A 248 -2.97 29.55 8.56
C LYS A 248 -2.66 28.25 7.79
N PRO A 249 -1.38 27.81 7.75
CA PRO A 249 -1.01 26.61 7.03
C PRO A 249 -1.71 25.40 7.65
N ILE A 250 -2.28 24.56 6.79
CA ILE A 250 -2.99 23.36 7.23
C ILE A 250 -2.03 22.18 7.28
N TRP A 251 -2.24 21.30 8.27
CA TRP A 251 -1.60 19.99 8.37
C TRP A 251 -0.07 20.05 8.29
N ILE A 252 0.58 20.73 9.26
CA ILE A 252 2.02 20.51 9.42
C ILE A 252 2.23 19.09 9.94
N GLU A 253 2.99 18.27 9.18
CA GLU A 253 3.10 16.82 9.38
C GLU A 253 4.43 16.26 8.90
N GLY A 254 4.66 14.93 9.02
CA GLY A 254 5.86 14.25 8.56
C GLY A 254 7.15 14.81 9.16
N PRO A 255 7.27 14.99 10.50
CA PRO A 255 8.43 15.64 11.07
C PRO A 255 9.66 14.72 11.08
N HIS A 256 10.80 15.24 10.64
CA HIS A 256 12.11 14.62 10.80
C HIS A 256 13.12 15.65 11.33
N ILE A 257 14.05 15.23 12.19
CA ILE A 257 15.19 16.05 12.62
C ILE A 257 16.47 15.47 12.03
N TYR A 258 17.31 16.39 11.50
CA TYR A 258 18.66 16.10 11.02
C TYR A 258 19.65 16.98 11.74
N LYS A 259 20.88 16.48 11.94
CA LYS A 259 21.96 17.24 12.57
C LYS A 259 23.10 17.46 11.57
N ARG A 260 23.49 18.75 11.37
CA ARG A 260 24.58 19.09 10.47
C ARG A 260 25.24 20.41 10.92
N ASN A 261 26.57 20.44 10.98
CA ASN A 261 27.35 21.64 11.37
C ASN A 261 26.90 22.30 12.68
N GLY A 262 26.48 21.47 13.68
CA GLY A 262 26.00 21.94 14.97
C GLY A 262 24.62 22.61 14.95
N TRP A 263 23.85 22.45 13.87
CA TRP A 263 22.44 22.80 13.78
C TRP A 263 21.57 21.54 13.80
N TYR A 264 20.40 21.67 14.41
CA TYR A 264 19.27 20.75 14.29
C TYR A 264 18.30 21.32 13.27
N TYR A 265 17.96 20.54 12.26
CA TYR A 265 17.01 20.91 11.21
C TYR A 265 15.72 20.13 11.40
N LEU A 266 14.63 20.82 11.67
CA LEU A 266 13.29 20.25 11.67
C LEU A 266 12.71 20.42 10.27
N VAL A 267 12.46 19.32 9.57
CA VAL A 267 11.90 19.26 8.23
C VAL A 267 10.49 18.69 8.34
N CYS A 268 9.49 19.36 7.74
CA CYS A 268 8.08 18.97 7.82
C CYS A 268 7.38 19.21 6.48
N ALA A 269 6.28 18.51 6.25
CA ALA A 269 5.33 18.85 5.20
C ALA A 269 4.27 19.83 5.74
N GLU A 270 3.70 20.67 4.88
CA GLU A 270 2.53 21.49 5.16
C GLU A 270 1.70 21.76 3.91
N GLY A 271 0.46 22.24 4.08
CA GLY A 271 -0.45 22.58 2.99
C GLY A 271 -1.42 21.47 2.62
N GLY A 272 -1.38 20.34 3.32
CA GLY A 272 -2.13 19.12 3.00
C GLY A 272 -1.58 18.43 1.75
N THR A 273 -1.96 17.19 1.52
CA THR A 273 -1.35 16.31 0.50
C THR A 273 -1.95 16.46 -0.92
N SER A 274 -2.32 17.69 -1.31
CA SER A 274 -2.86 18.02 -2.63
C SER A 274 -2.09 19.18 -3.28
N LEU A 275 -2.70 19.99 -4.12
CA LEU A 275 -2.02 21.06 -4.90
C LEU A 275 -1.23 22.06 -4.05
N ASN A 276 -1.62 22.28 -2.78
CA ASN A 276 -0.93 23.21 -1.88
C ASN A 276 0.24 22.57 -1.11
N HIS A 277 0.47 21.27 -1.33
CA HIS A 277 1.50 20.52 -0.62
C HIS A 277 2.89 21.12 -0.80
N SER A 278 3.66 21.12 0.27
CA SER A 278 5.02 21.67 0.28
C SER A 278 5.86 21.05 1.39
N GLN A 279 7.18 21.16 1.25
CA GLN A 279 8.14 20.80 2.28
C GLN A 279 8.78 22.06 2.84
N VAL A 280 8.84 22.15 4.16
CA VAL A 280 9.40 23.30 4.89
C VAL A 280 10.51 22.86 5.83
N VAL A 281 11.39 23.81 6.19
CA VAL A 281 12.49 23.57 7.11
C VAL A 281 12.64 24.71 8.12
N LEU A 282 12.98 24.32 9.34
CA LEU A 282 13.36 25.21 10.43
C LEU A 282 14.68 24.71 11.03
N ARG A 283 15.46 25.57 11.70
CA ARG A 283 16.69 25.13 12.37
C ARG A 283 16.84 25.73 13.78
N SER A 284 17.62 25.05 14.63
CA SER A 284 17.96 25.48 15.97
C SER A 284 19.35 25.03 16.35
N ARG A 285 19.98 25.70 17.33
CA ARG A 285 21.22 25.23 17.98
C ARG A 285 20.97 24.24 19.11
N ALA A 286 19.74 24.09 19.54
CA ALA A 286 19.35 23.14 20.57
C ALA A 286 18.23 22.23 20.05
N VAL A 287 18.26 20.95 20.43
CA VAL A 287 17.26 19.96 19.96
C VAL A 287 15.83 20.34 20.33
N TRP A 288 15.63 21.03 21.45
CA TRP A 288 14.33 21.51 21.91
C TRP A 288 13.91 22.86 21.34
N GLY A 289 14.73 23.47 20.47
CA GLY A 289 14.47 24.79 19.91
C GLY A 289 14.97 25.93 20.78
N PRO A 290 14.51 27.18 20.54
CA PRO A 290 13.48 27.52 19.55
C PRO A 290 13.97 27.28 18.12
N TYR A 291 13.07 26.80 17.25
CA TYR A 291 13.35 26.57 15.83
C TYR A 291 13.02 27.81 15.00
N GLU A 292 14.00 28.30 14.25
CA GLU A 292 13.88 29.43 13.34
C GLU A 292 13.50 28.95 11.94
N PRO A 293 12.38 29.42 11.34
CA PRO A 293 11.99 29.01 9.99
C PRO A 293 12.92 29.62 8.94
N TYR A 294 13.20 28.86 7.88
CA TYR A 294 13.94 29.36 6.73
C TYR A 294 13.17 30.47 6.01
N ALA A 295 13.83 31.60 5.74
CA ALA A 295 13.18 32.77 5.13
C ALA A 295 12.68 32.50 3.69
N HIS A 296 13.23 31.48 3.02
CA HIS A 296 12.84 31.08 1.66
C HIS A 296 12.05 29.77 1.61
N ASN A 297 11.34 29.42 2.71
CA ASN A 297 10.39 28.32 2.67
C ASN A 297 9.28 28.56 1.63
N PRO A 298 8.79 27.51 0.95
CA PRO A 298 9.12 26.09 1.10
C PRO A 298 10.40 25.70 0.34
N ILE A 299 11.08 24.63 0.82
CA ILE A 299 12.26 24.04 0.18
C ILE A 299 11.93 23.06 -0.95
N LEU A 300 10.66 22.71 -1.10
CA LEU A 300 10.08 21.91 -2.18
C LEU A 300 8.59 22.22 -2.30
N THR A 301 8.12 22.53 -3.50
CA THR A 301 6.67 22.61 -3.82
C THR A 301 6.48 22.64 -5.34
N GLN A 302 5.25 22.37 -5.79
CA GLN A 302 4.80 22.59 -7.16
C GLN A 302 3.52 23.47 -7.20
N ARG A 303 3.09 24.02 -6.05
CA ARG A 303 1.84 24.79 -5.91
C ARG A 303 1.84 26.10 -6.71
N ASP A 304 3.02 26.66 -6.96
CA ASP A 304 3.18 27.93 -7.68
C ASP A 304 3.18 27.78 -9.21
N LEU A 305 3.03 26.55 -9.70
CA LEU A 305 3.04 26.22 -11.11
C LEU A 305 1.62 25.88 -11.60
N ALA A 306 1.34 26.21 -12.87
CA ALA A 306 0.07 25.83 -13.49
C ALA A 306 -0.16 24.32 -13.45
N PRO A 307 -1.24 23.81 -12.86
CA PRO A 307 -1.46 22.36 -12.74
C PRO A 307 -1.80 21.68 -14.07
N ASP A 308 -2.18 22.45 -15.08
CA ASP A 308 -2.55 21.99 -16.43
C ASP A 308 -1.40 22.05 -17.45
N ARG A 309 -0.16 22.31 -16.97
CA ARG A 309 1.05 22.21 -17.82
C ARG A 309 1.25 20.78 -18.33
N ALA A 310 1.89 20.63 -19.47
CA ALA A 310 2.20 19.33 -20.05
C ALA A 310 3.02 18.47 -19.05
N ASP A 311 2.65 17.19 -18.92
CA ASP A 311 3.28 16.19 -18.05
C ASP A 311 3.51 16.71 -16.62
N ALA A 312 2.49 17.40 -16.06
CA ALA A 312 2.57 18.02 -14.75
C ALA A 312 2.89 17.00 -13.65
N ILE A 313 3.90 17.33 -12.83
CA ILE A 313 4.09 16.70 -11.52
C ILE A 313 3.53 17.69 -10.51
N ILE A 314 2.63 17.21 -9.65
CA ILE A 314 1.87 18.00 -8.65
C ILE A 314 1.99 17.37 -7.27
N ASN A 315 1.46 18.01 -6.24
CA ASN A 315 1.32 17.47 -4.88
C ASN A 315 2.66 17.16 -4.17
N ALA A 316 3.77 17.82 -4.53
CA ALA A 316 5.10 17.48 -4.03
C ALA A 316 5.31 17.93 -2.57
N GLY A 317 5.75 17.01 -1.73
CA GLY A 317 6.07 17.22 -0.31
C GLY A 317 6.32 15.91 0.42
N HIS A 318 6.20 15.95 1.75
CA HIS A 318 6.40 14.81 2.66
C HIS A 318 7.75 14.13 2.41
N ALA A 319 8.83 14.95 2.44
CA ALA A 319 10.16 14.49 2.13
C ALA A 319 10.91 14.01 3.37
N ASP A 320 11.64 12.91 3.21
CA ASP A 320 12.68 12.45 4.12
C ASP A 320 14.06 12.59 3.47
N LEU A 321 15.08 12.98 4.25
CA LEU A 321 16.43 13.28 3.76
C LEU A 321 17.41 12.21 4.20
N VAL A 322 18.41 11.95 3.38
CA VAL A 322 19.48 11.02 3.71
C VAL A 322 20.84 11.55 3.26
N GLU A 323 21.84 11.39 4.12
CA GLU A 323 23.23 11.64 3.75
C GLU A 323 23.83 10.37 3.16
N ALA A 324 24.32 10.47 1.93
CA ALA A 324 25.04 9.41 1.26
C ALA A 324 26.49 9.32 1.75
N LYS A 325 27.17 8.20 1.46
CA LYS A 325 28.53 7.96 1.93
C LYS A 325 29.59 8.91 1.36
N ASP A 326 29.30 9.57 0.26
CA ASP A 326 30.15 10.60 -0.33
C ASP A 326 29.89 12.01 0.23
N GLY A 327 29.02 12.13 1.26
CA GLY A 327 28.65 13.38 1.91
C GLY A 327 27.61 14.19 1.16
N THR A 328 27.10 13.69 0.02
CA THR A 328 25.97 14.32 -0.68
C THR A 328 24.66 14.01 0.05
N TRP A 329 23.72 14.94 0.00
CA TRP A 329 22.40 14.78 0.60
C TRP A 329 21.34 14.61 -0.49
N TRP A 330 20.39 13.72 -0.21
CA TRP A 330 19.30 13.39 -1.12
C TRP A 330 17.98 13.43 -0.40
N ALA A 331 16.94 13.87 -1.09
CA ALA A 331 15.56 13.88 -0.61
C ALA A 331 14.75 12.83 -1.38
N ILE A 332 14.08 11.95 -0.63
CA ILE A 332 13.01 11.12 -1.15
C ILE A 332 11.69 11.77 -0.74
N PHE A 333 10.71 11.84 -1.65
CA PHE A 333 9.46 12.55 -1.38
C PHE A 333 8.32 12.03 -2.24
N LEU A 334 7.09 12.34 -1.87
CA LEU A 334 5.94 12.03 -2.71
C LEU A 334 5.62 13.14 -3.69
N ALA A 335 5.13 12.75 -4.88
CA ALA A 335 4.45 13.63 -5.82
C ALA A 335 3.53 12.79 -6.72
N SER A 336 2.73 13.43 -7.57
CA SER A 336 1.79 12.75 -8.48
C SER A 336 2.01 13.20 -9.92
N ARG A 337 2.03 12.24 -10.87
CA ARG A 337 2.04 12.55 -12.31
C ARG A 337 0.60 12.79 -12.76
N ALA A 338 0.29 14.03 -13.13
CA ALA A 338 -1.05 14.44 -13.48
C ALA A 338 -1.31 14.42 -14.99
N TYR A 339 -2.59 14.25 -15.35
CA TYR A 339 -3.12 14.47 -16.69
C TYR A 339 -4.45 15.23 -16.62
N GLY A 340 -4.89 15.76 -17.76
CA GLY A 340 -6.11 16.57 -17.84
C GLY A 340 -5.97 17.90 -17.13
N ARG A 341 -5.75 17.95 -15.88
CA ARG A 341 -5.41 19.09 -15.03
C ARG A 341 -4.90 18.60 -13.68
N THR A 342 -5.68 17.77 -13.00
CA THR A 342 -5.43 17.33 -11.64
C THR A 342 -5.58 15.83 -11.46
N HIS A 343 -5.95 15.07 -12.51
CA HIS A 343 -6.20 13.63 -12.41
C HIS A 343 -4.89 12.83 -12.33
N TYR A 344 -4.82 11.87 -11.42
CA TYR A 344 -3.65 11.01 -11.19
C TYR A 344 -4.07 9.62 -10.67
N ASN A 345 -4.33 8.69 -11.60
CA ASN A 345 -4.73 7.31 -11.27
C ASN A 345 -3.59 6.50 -10.63
N THR A 346 -2.33 6.88 -10.85
CA THR A 346 -1.16 6.24 -10.23
C THR A 346 -1.00 6.58 -8.76
N GLY A 347 -1.80 7.51 -8.23
CA GLY A 347 -1.70 7.97 -6.85
C GLY A 347 -0.47 8.85 -6.60
N ARG A 348 0.00 8.86 -5.36
CA ARG A 348 1.22 9.54 -4.93
C ARG A 348 2.39 8.58 -5.07
N GLU A 349 3.37 8.94 -5.87
CA GLU A 349 4.53 8.13 -6.26
C GLU A 349 5.78 8.64 -5.56
N THR A 350 6.84 7.84 -5.48
CA THR A 350 8.09 8.22 -4.82
C THR A 350 9.08 8.82 -5.81
N PHE A 351 9.54 10.03 -5.52
CA PHE A 351 10.50 10.81 -6.30
C PHE A 351 11.81 11.00 -5.53
N LEU A 352 12.88 11.31 -6.25
CA LEU A 352 14.22 11.55 -5.73
C LEU A 352 14.79 12.85 -6.30
N LEU A 353 15.39 13.69 -5.45
CA LEU A 353 16.18 14.86 -5.87
C LEU A 353 17.38 15.06 -4.93
N PRO A 354 18.47 15.68 -5.42
CA PRO A 354 19.56 16.10 -4.54
C PRO A 354 19.10 17.22 -3.61
N VAL A 355 19.74 17.33 -2.45
CA VAL A 355 19.59 18.45 -1.52
C VAL A 355 20.81 19.36 -1.64
N GLU A 356 20.58 20.60 -2.00
CA GLU A 356 21.61 21.62 -2.06
C GLU A 356 21.67 22.39 -0.73
N TRP A 357 22.88 22.61 -0.21
CA TRP A 357 23.11 23.35 1.02
C TRP A 357 23.73 24.69 0.71
N GLN A 358 23.05 25.78 1.06
CA GLN A 358 23.56 27.14 0.92
C GLN A 358 23.36 27.88 2.24
N ASP A 359 24.41 28.50 2.79
CA ASP A 359 24.41 29.24 4.07
C ASP A 359 23.85 28.41 5.23
N ASP A 360 24.21 27.10 5.26
CA ASP A 360 23.68 26.12 6.18
C ASP A 360 22.14 25.96 6.14
N TRP A 361 21.52 26.17 4.97
CA TRP A 361 20.11 25.84 4.74
C TRP A 361 19.96 24.85 3.58
N PRO A 362 19.11 23.81 3.74
CA PRO A 362 18.84 22.86 2.66
C PRO A 362 17.80 23.41 1.70
N THR A 363 17.93 23.06 0.42
CA THR A 363 16.91 23.27 -0.62
C THR A 363 16.83 22.01 -1.46
N ILE A 364 15.64 21.47 -1.67
CA ILE A 364 15.40 20.31 -2.54
C ILE A 364 15.14 20.80 -3.96
N LEU A 365 14.24 21.76 -4.10
CA LEU A 365 13.90 22.37 -5.39
C LEU A 365 13.45 23.82 -5.16
N ALA A 366 14.12 24.76 -5.79
CA ALA A 366 13.75 26.18 -5.66
C ALA A 366 12.31 26.44 -6.16
N PRO A 367 11.55 27.36 -5.51
CA PRO A 367 10.23 27.75 -5.95
C PRO A 367 10.15 28.11 -7.43
N GLY A 368 9.05 27.76 -8.10
CA GLY A 368 8.85 28.01 -9.53
C GLY A 368 9.62 27.08 -10.48
N ARG A 369 10.41 26.15 -9.96
CA ARG A 369 11.09 25.12 -10.77
C ARG A 369 10.22 23.86 -10.86
N THR A 370 10.21 23.24 -12.04
CA THR A 370 9.53 21.96 -12.25
C THR A 370 10.39 20.79 -11.77
N ILE A 371 9.78 19.80 -11.15
CA ILE A 371 10.44 18.52 -10.84
C ILE A 371 10.83 17.85 -12.17
N PRO A 372 12.12 17.52 -12.39
CA PRO A 372 12.56 16.90 -13.62
C PRO A 372 12.13 15.42 -13.68
N GLN A 373 11.64 14.99 -14.84
CA GLN A 373 11.35 13.57 -15.11
C GLN A 373 12.63 12.75 -15.32
N VAL A 374 13.69 13.41 -15.79
CA VAL A 374 15.04 12.84 -15.92
C VAL A 374 16.01 13.77 -15.20
N ALA A 375 16.79 13.24 -14.29
CA ALA A 375 17.75 13.99 -13.49
C ALA A 375 19.14 13.30 -13.48
N ALA A 376 20.18 14.04 -13.10
CA ALA A 376 21.49 13.47 -12.81
C ALA A 376 21.42 12.65 -11.52
N GLY A 377 21.88 11.41 -11.57
CA GLY A 377 21.93 10.51 -10.43
C GLY A 377 23.12 10.76 -9.50
N PRO A 378 23.13 10.09 -8.34
CA PRO A 378 24.29 10.07 -7.48
C PRO A 378 25.55 9.61 -8.22
N THR A 379 26.72 10.12 -7.82
CA THR A 379 28.01 9.76 -8.45
C THR A 379 28.35 8.28 -8.32
N PHE A 380 27.77 7.62 -7.32
CA PHE A 380 27.89 6.19 -7.04
C PHE A 380 26.77 5.33 -7.66
N ALA A 381 25.88 5.91 -8.51
CA ALA A 381 24.80 5.17 -9.14
C ALA A 381 25.33 4.03 -10.03
N LEU A 382 24.69 2.87 -9.91
CA LEU A 382 25.05 1.67 -10.68
C LEU A 382 24.58 1.83 -12.13
N ARG A 383 25.47 1.56 -13.09
CA ARG A 383 25.16 1.72 -14.52
C ARG A 383 24.33 0.56 -15.10
N ASP A 384 24.39 -0.62 -14.48
CA ASP A 384 23.79 -1.87 -14.99
C ASP A 384 23.08 -2.64 -13.89
N ALA A 385 22.16 -2.00 -13.17
CA ALA A 385 21.37 -2.70 -12.15
C ALA A 385 20.39 -3.69 -12.80
N LYS A 386 20.62 -4.98 -12.57
CA LYS A 386 19.74 -6.07 -13.01
C LYS A 386 18.59 -6.25 -12.00
N GLN A 387 17.68 -5.31 -11.93
CA GLN A 387 16.52 -5.40 -11.03
C GLN A 387 15.23 -5.34 -11.84
N ALA A 388 14.15 -5.94 -11.29
CA ALA A 388 12.81 -5.72 -11.83
C ALA A 388 12.51 -4.22 -11.81
N PRO A 389 12.11 -3.62 -12.92
CA PRO A 389 11.91 -2.18 -12.99
C PRO A 389 10.76 -1.75 -12.08
N GLN A 390 11.04 -0.75 -11.22
CA GLN A 390 10.02 -0.09 -10.40
C GLN A 390 9.54 1.21 -11.06
N SER A 391 10.19 1.64 -12.13
CA SER A 391 9.89 2.85 -12.90
C SER A 391 10.35 2.69 -14.36
N GLY A 392 9.96 3.64 -15.23
CA GLY A 392 10.20 3.52 -16.68
C GLY A 392 9.19 2.60 -17.36
N ASN A 393 9.30 2.44 -18.68
CA ASN A 393 8.46 1.52 -19.44
C ASN A 393 8.93 0.08 -19.27
N PHE A 394 8.00 -0.83 -18.98
CA PHE A 394 8.32 -2.25 -18.79
C PHE A 394 7.14 -3.17 -19.12
N LEU A 395 7.47 -4.43 -19.34
CA LEU A 395 6.55 -5.57 -19.32
C LEU A 395 6.83 -6.35 -18.04
N TRP A 396 5.78 -6.65 -17.29
CA TRP A 396 5.80 -7.57 -16.16
C TRP A 396 4.75 -8.65 -16.35
N ARG A 397 5.13 -9.90 -16.13
CA ARG A 397 4.25 -11.05 -16.30
C ARG A 397 4.47 -12.05 -15.19
N ASP A 398 3.38 -12.55 -14.63
CA ASP A 398 3.34 -13.62 -13.64
C ASP A 398 2.66 -14.85 -14.23
N GLU A 399 3.40 -15.95 -14.32
CA GLU A 399 2.91 -17.27 -14.78
C GLU A 399 2.40 -18.09 -13.57
N PHE A 400 2.41 -17.53 -12.37
CA PHE A 400 2.01 -18.18 -11.11
C PHE A 400 2.73 -19.51 -10.84
N ASP A 401 3.96 -19.64 -11.29
CA ASP A 401 4.81 -20.83 -11.14
C ASP A 401 5.78 -20.76 -9.94
N ALA A 402 5.88 -19.60 -9.30
CA ALA A 402 6.67 -19.40 -8.10
C ALA A 402 6.00 -20.02 -6.86
N PRO A 403 6.79 -20.40 -5.83
CA PRO A 403 6.23 -20.98 -4.59
C PRO A 403 5.50 -19.98 -3.70
N LYS A 404 5.63 -18.67 -3.98
CA LYS A 404 4.98 -17.56 -3.26
C LYS A 404 4.52 -16.51 -4.27
N LEU A 405 3.52 -15.73 -3.89
CA LEU A 405 3.11 -14.56 -4.66
C LEU A 405 4.27 -13.58 -4.82
N ASP A 406 4.39 -13.00 -6.02
CA ASP A 406 5.34 -11.92 -6.28
C ASP A 406 5.04 -10.73 -5.35
N PRO A 407 6.07 -10.02 -4.84
CA PRO A 407 5.90 -8.84 -3.98
C PRO A 407 5.07 -7.68 -4.59
N ALA A 408 4.82 -7.70 -5.88
CA ALA A 408 3.94 -6.74 -6.54
C ALA A 408 2.44 -6.95 -6.22
N TRP A 409 2.06 -8.14 -5.74
CA TRP A 409 0.69 -8.46 -5.40
C TRP A 409 0.31 -7.98 -4.00
N MET A 410 -0.93 -7.51 -3.87
CA MET A 410 -1.51 -7.02 -2.62
C MET A 410 -2.97 -7.45 -2.50
N PHE A 411 -3.39 -7.68 -1.27
CA PHE A 411 -4.79 -7.87 -0.90
C PHE A 411 -5.38 -6.55 -0.41
N VAL A 412 -6.63 -6.28 -0.72
CA VAL A 412 -7.38 -5.22 -0.08
C VAL A 412 -7.82 -5.74 1.30
N ARG A 413 -7.26 -5.19 2.36
CA ARG A 413 -7.37 -5.65 3.76
C ARG A 413 -6.73 -7.02 4.01
N VAL A 414 -6.64 -7.38 5.26
CA VAL A 414 -6.04 -8.65 5.69
C VAL A 414 -6.98 -9.81 5.35
N PRO A 415 -6.53 -10.82 4.58
CA PRO A 415 -7.34 -12.00 4.30
C PRO A 415 -7.73 -12.75 5.58
N LYS A 416 -9.00 -13.06 5.74
CA LYS A 416 -9.52 -13.88 6.83
C LYS A 416 -9.57 -15.38 6.49
N SER A 417 -9.35 -15.72 5.21
CA SER A 417 -9.26 -17.08 4.70
C SER A 417 -8.25 -17.15 3.57
N ALA A 418 -7.69 -18.32 3.32
CA ALA A 418 -6.82 -18.59 2.18
C ALA A 418 -7.66 -18.75 0.90
N TRP A 419 -8.09 -17.65 0.31
CA TRP A 419 -8.87 -17.66 -0.92
C TRP A 419 -8.03 -17.56 -2.21
N ALA A 420 -6.75 -17.25 -2.12
CA ALA A 420 -5.79 -17.23 -3.24
C ALA A 420 -4.73 -18.31 -3.01
N GLU A 421 -4.61 -19.24 -3.95
CA GLU A 421 -3.68 -20.38 -3.87
C GLU A 421 -2.86 -20.48 -5.15
N LEU A 422 -1.53 -20.64 -5.02
CA LEU A 422 -0.63 -20.94 -6.13
C LEU A 422 -0.45 -22.45 -6.31
N GLY A 423 -0.31 -22.89 -7.57
CA GLY A 423 0.13 -24.24 -7.88
C GLY A 423 -0.93 -25.34 -7.84
N ALA A 424 -2.21 -25.01 -7.94
CA ALA A 424 -3.30 -25.99 -7.98
C ALA A 424 -4.15 -25.90 -9.28
N PRO A 425 -3.68 -26.42 -10.45
CA PRO A 425 -2.41 -27.08 -10.76
C PRO A 425 -1.20 -26.12 -10.81
N ALA A 426 0.02 -26.67 -10.87
CA ALA A 426 1.24 -25.88 -11.00
C ALA A 426 1.16 -24.90 -12.18
N GLY A 427 1.67 -23.66 -11.98
CA GLY A 427 1.58 -22.60 -12.98
C GLY A 427 0.18 -22.01 -13.11
N THR A 428 -0.60 -21.96 -12.04
CA THR A 428 -1.90 -21.27 -11.98
C THR A 428 -2.13 -20.60 -10.64
N LEU A 429 -2.89 -19.51 -10.66
CA LEU A 429 -3.50 -18.92 -9.48
C LEU A 429 -4.96 -19.41 -9.38
N ALA A 430 -5.29 -20.10 -8.30
CA ALA A 430 -6.66 -20.47 -7.96
C ALA A 430 -7.26 -19.42 -7.02
N ILE A 431 -8.38 -18.83 -7.39
CA ILE A 431 -9.16 -17.89 -6.57
C ILE A 431 -10.45 -18.58 -6.14
N HIS A 432 -10.64 -18.74 -4.83
CA HIS A 432 -11.88 -19.15 -4.21
C HIS A 432 -12.78 -17.92 -4.05
N PRO A 433 -13.91 -17.82 -4.79
CA PRO A 433 -14.74 -16.63 -4.75
C PRO A 433 -15.38 -16.45 -3.37
N LEU A 434 -15.38 -15.25 -2.85
CA LEU A 434 -16.08 -14.85 -1.63
C LEU A 434 -17.38 -14.09 -1.97
N THR A 435 -18.24 -13.92 -0.97
CA THR A 435 -19.46 -13.09 -1.08
C THR A 435 -19.14 -11.60 -0.98
N GLU A 436 -17.99 -11.30 -0.41
CA GLU A 436 -17.48 -9.93 -0.23
C GLU A 436 -17.11 -9.31 -1.58
N GLY A 437 -17.85 -8.27 -1.97
CA GLY A 437 -17.61 -7.50 -3.19
C GLY A 437 -16.55 -6.43 -3.01
N LEU A 438 -16.17 -5.78 -4.13
CA LEU A 438 -15.25 -4.63 -4.11
C LEU A 438 -15.87 -3.42 -3.38
N ASP A 439 -17.18 -3.34 -3.33
CA ASP A 439 -17.99 -2.31 -2.68
C ASP A 439 -18.14 -2.49 -1.17
N THR A 440 -17.50 -3.49 -0.58
CA THR A 440 -17.59 -3.78 0.86
C THR A 440 -16.35 -3.33 1.62
N LEU A 441 -16.52 -3.04 2.92
CA LEU A 441 -15.41 -2.78 3.84
C LEU A 441 -14.78 -4.08 4.39
N ARG A 442 -14.76 -5.14 3.57
CA ARG A 442 -14.23 -6.46 3.90
C ARG A 442 -13.10 -6.84 2.93
N ASN A 443 -12.48 -8.00 3.13
CA ASN A 443 -11.48 -8.52 2.18
C ASN A 443 -12.18 -9.24 1.02
N PRO A 444 -12.22 -8.67 -0.21
CA PRO A 444 -12.76 -9.34 -1.39
C PRO A 444 -11.74 -10.33 -1.97
N SER A 445 -12.20 -11.30 -2.78
CA SER A 445 -11.29 -12.18 -3.53
C SER A 445 -10.65 -11.45 -4.73
N PHE A 446 -9.97 -10.34 -4.44
CA PHE A 446 -9.27 -9.49 -5.39
C PHE A 446 -7.78 -9.44 -5.07
N LEU A 447 -6.95 -9.88 -6.01
CA LEU A 447 -5.50 -9.80 -5.93
C LEU A 447 -5.05 -8.65 -6.84
N GLY A 448 -4.64 -7.53 -6.24
CA GLY A 448 -4.32 -6.30 -6.96
C GLY A 448 -2.84 -6.02 -7.03
N ARG A 449 -2.39 -5.42 -8.13
CA ARG A 449 -1.09 -4.75 -8.22
C ARG A 449 -1.30 -3.27 -8.55
N ARG A 450 -0.34 -2.42 -8.19
CA ARG A 450 -0.38 -0.98 -8.46
C ARG A 450 -0.43 -0.69 -9.95
N GLN A 451 -1.28 0.25 -10.35
CA GLN A 451 -1.15 0.92 -11.64
C GLN A 451 0.09 1.83 -11.58
N GLN A 452 1.07 1.61 -12.48
CA GLN A 452 2.35 2.31 -12.47
C GLN A 452 2.54 3.25 -13.68
N HIS A 453 1.61 3.22 -14.63
CA HIS A 453 1.66 3.99 -15.88
C HIS A 453 0.33 4.68 -16.14
N LEU A 454 0.37 5.83 -16.81
CA LEU A 454 -0.82 6.52 -17.33
C LEU A 454 -1.32 5.82 -18.60
N ALA A 455 -0.41 5.22 -19.39
CA ALA A 455 -0.73 4.38 -20.54
C ALA A 455 -0.27 2.94 -20.30
N PHE A 456 -1.21 2.00 -20.27
CA PHE A 456 -0.92 0.59 -19.99
C PHE A 456 -1.90 -0.38 -20.63
N GLU A 457 -1.52 -1.66 -20.66
CA GLU A 457 -2.38 -2.81 -20.86
C GLU A 457 -2.20 -3.80 -19.72
N ALA A 458 -3.30 -4.23 -19.09
CA ALA A 458 -3.34 -5.31 -18.11
C ALA A 458 -4.21 -6.43 -18.64
N SER A 459 -3.68 -7.64 -18.75
CA SER A 459 -4.40 -8.79 -19.32
C SER A 459 -4.18 -10.07 -18.51
N ALA A 460 -5.15 -10.97 -18.58
CA ALA A 460 -5.06 -12.29 -17.96
C ALA A 460 -5.79 -13.34 -18.79
N ALA A 461 -5.37 -14.59 -18.64
CA ALA A 461 -6.12 -15.74 -19.10
C ALA A 461 -6.73 -16.49 -17.92
N LEU A 462 -8.00 -16.85 -18.03
CA LEU A 462 -8.72 -17.55 -16.97
C LEU A 462 -9.58 -18.69 -17.49
N THR A 463 -9.82 -19.67 -16.62
CA THR A 463 -10.84 -20.70 -16.81
C THR A 463 -12.21 -20.10 -16.49
N VAL A 464 -13.15 -20.21 -17.43
CA VAL A 464 -14.51 -19.69 -17.25
C VAL A 464 -15.23 -20.49 -16.16
N PRO A 465 -15.90 -19.83 -15.18
CA PRO A 465 -16.66 -20.52 -14.15
C PRO A 465 -17.67 -21.52 -14.75
N ALA A 466 -17.64 -22.77 -14.28
CA ALA A 466 -18.54 -23.82 -14.80
C ALA A 466 -19.96 -23.68 -14.25
N ARG A 467 -20.10 -23.14 -13.03
CA ARG A 467 -21.38 -23.00 -12.31
C ARG A 467 -21.96 -21.59 -12.44
N SER A 468 -23.29 -21.51 -12.37
CA SER A 468 -23.98 -20.23 -12.14
C SER A 468 -23.73 -19.72 -10.72
N GLY A 469 -23.84 -18.40 -10.52
CA GLY A 469 -23.64 -17.77 -9.21
C GLY A 469 -22.19 -17.44 -8.89
N VAL A 470 -21.27 -17.56 -9.87
CA VAL A 470 -19.89 -17.08 -9.77
C VAL A 470 -19.58 -16.15 -10.94
N ALA A 471 -18.96 -15.02 -10.64
CA ALA A 471 -18.40 -14.11 -11.63
C ALA A 471 -16.88 -14.00 -11.41
N ALA A 472 -16.11 -13.98 -12.50
CA ALA A 472 -14.65 -13.87 -12.44
C ALA A 472 -14.08 -13.10 -13.62
N GLY A 473 -12.94 -12.44 -13.42
CA GLY A 473 -12.27 -11.66 -14.45
C GLY A 473 -11.20 -10.73 -13.91
N LEU A 474 -11.11 -9.54 -14.48
CA LEU A 474 -10.17 -8.49 -14.10
C LEU A 474 -10.91 -7.30 -13.50
N ALA A 475 -10.38 -6.78 -12.39
CA ALA A 475 -10.85 -5.52 -11.84
C ALA A 475 -9.78 -4.43 -11.94
N ALA A 476 -10.25 -3.18 -12.06
CA ALA A 476 -9.49 -1.96 -11.80
C ALA A 476 -10.16 -1.26 -10.63
N PHE A 477 -9.45 -1.08 -9.53
CA PHE A 477 -10.00 -0.68 -8.24
C PHE A 477 -9.22 0.50 -7.66
N GLN A 478 -9.93 1.56 -7.29
CA GLN A 478 -9.42 2.71 -6.55
C GLN A 478 -9.86 2.66 -5.08
N ASP A 479 -11.17 2.59 -4.86
CA ASP A 479 -11.80 2.42 -3.55
C ASP A 479 -13.14 1.67 -3.67
N GLU A 480 -13.87 1.54 -2.56
CA GLU A 480 -15.13 0.80 -2.47
C GLU A 480 -16.25 1.35 -3.36
N LYS A 481 -16.10 2.57 -3.89
CA LYS A 481 -17.11 3.27 -4.72
C LYS A 481 -16.59 3.62 -6.12
N HIS A 482 -15.32 3.35 -6.42
CA HIS A 482 -14.70 3.73 -7.69
C HIS A 482 -13.89 2.56 -8.26
N TRP A 483 -14.56 1.76 -9.12
CA TRP A 483 -13.95 0.57 -9.70
C TRP A 483 -14.61 0.13 -11.00
N TYR A 484 -13.91 -0.70 -11.75
CA TYR A 484 -14.41 -1.47 -12.89
C TYR A 484 -14.22 -2.96 -12.64
N PHE A 485 -15.17 -3.77 -13.09
CA PHE A 485 -15.05 -5.21 -13.15
C PHE A 485 -15.42 -5.74 -14.53
N LEU A 486 -14.42 -6.13 -15.33
CA LEU A 486 -14.56 -6.86 -16.56
C LEU A 486 -14.63 -8.35 -16.25
N GLY A 487 -15.84 -8.91 -16.23
CA GLY A 487 -16.07 -10.27 -15.76
C GLY A 487 -16.83 -11.16 -16.73
N VAL A 488 -16.75 -12.47 -16.50
CA VAL A 488 -17.55 -13.50 -17.12
C VAL A 488 -18.35 -14.26 -16.07
N ARG A 489 -19.61 -14.57 -16.39
CA ARG A 489 -20.52 -15.33 -15.54
C ARG A 489 -21.45 -16.22 -16.37
N ARG A 490 -22.16 -17.16 -15.66
CA ARG A 490 -23.26 -17.92 -16.26
C ARG A 490 -24.59 -17.47 -15.69
N ARG A 491 -25.51 -17.06 -16.58
CA ARG A 491 -26.91 -16.77 -16.24
C ARG A 491 -27.85 -17.61 -17.13
N ALA A 492 -28.79 -18.31 -16.51
CA ALA A 492 -29.75 -19.18 -17.21
C ALA A 492 -29.08 -20.13 -18.24
N GLY A 493 -27.93 -20.73 -17.86
CA GLY A 493 -27.15 -21.65 -18.69
C GLY A 493 -26.32 -20.99 -19.81
N ARG A 494 -26.43 -19.68 -20.02
CA ARG A 494 -25.68 -18.94 -21.03
C ARG A 494 -24.46 -18.24 -20.42
N MET A 495 -23.39 -18.14 -21.19
CA MET A 495 -22.21 -17.36 -20.80
C MET A 495 -22.41 -15.90 -21.19
N GLU A 496 -22.19 -15.03 -20.24
CA GLU A 496 -22.28 -13.58 -20.39
C GLU A 496 -20.95 -12.94 -19.96
N LEU A 497 -20.36 -12.18 -20.88
CA LEU A 497 -19.30 -11.24 -20.57
C LEU A 497 -19.96 -9.92 -20.17
N PHE A 498 -19.45 -9.27 -19.15
CA PHE A 498 -20.01 -8.00 -18.68
C PHE A 498 -18.91 -7.04 -18.21
N LEU A 499 -19.23 -5.76 -18.23
CA LEU A 499 -18.46 -4.72 -17.57
C LEU A 499 -19.37 -4.04 -16.55
N GLU A 500 -19.01 -4.16 -15.30
CA GLU A 500 -19.60 -3.37 -14.20
C GLU A 500 -18.70 -2.20 -13.85
N LYS A 501 -19.31 -1.11 -13.42
CA LYS A 501 -18.69 0.14 -13.00
C LYS A 501 -19.40 0.65 -11.77
N ASP A 502 -18.63 1.12 -10.79
CA ASP A 502 -19.08 2.03 -9.74
C ASP A 502 -18.33 3.34 -9.89
N SER A 503 -19.04 4.46 -9.81
CA SER A 503 -18.49 5.82 -9.94
C SER A 503 -18.96 6.75 -8.83
N GLY A 504 -19.22 6.18 -7.64
CA GLY A 504 -19.60 6.92 -6.44
C GLY A 504 -21.03 6.70 -5.96
N ASP A 505 -21.93 6.19 -6.82
CA ASP A 505 -23.34 6.00 -6.48
C ASP A 505 -23.68 4.55 -6.14
N ALA A 506 -23.75 3.71 -7.14
CA ALA A 506 -24.00 2.27 -7.02
C ALA A 506 -23.46 1.52 -8.25
N PRO A 507 -23.03 0.26 -8.08
CA PRO A 507 -22.55 -0.55 -9.18
C PRO A 507 -23.61 -0.74 -10.28
N SER A 508 -23.22 -0.58 -11.53
CA SER A 508 -24.07 -0.78 -12.69
C SER A 508 -23.37 -1.53 -13.82
N THR A 509 -24.10 -2.34 -14.57
CA THR A 509 -23.56 -3.00 -15.78
C THR A 509 -23.62 -2.01 -16.95
N VAL A 510 -22.45 -1.54 -17.41
CA VAL A 510 -22.32 -0.54 -18.48
C VAL A 510 -22.10 -1.14 -19.87
N ALA A 511 -21.72 -2.43 -19.94
CA ALA A 511 -21.66 -3.17 -21.20
C ALA A 511 -21.79 -4.68 -20.93
N LYS A 512 -22.33 -5.42 -21.92
CA LYS A 512 -22.43 -6.88 -21.89
C LYS A 512 -22.42 -7.48 -23.28
N ALA A 513 -21.97 -8.74 -23.40
CA ALA A 513 -22.01 -9.54 -24.62
C ALA A 513 -22.26 -11.01 -24.28
N ALA A 514 -23.04 -11.67 -25.11
CA ALA A 514 -23.18 -13.12 -25.04
C ALA A 514 -21.93 -13.78 -25.62
N LEU A 515 -21.42 -14.79 -24.94
CA LEU A 515 -20.28 -15.56 -25.40
C LEU A 515 -20.72 -16.93 -25.92
N THR A 516 -20.09 -17.38 -27.01
CA THR A 516 -20.11 -18.81 -27.40
C THR A 516 -19.44 -19.60 -26.27
N PRO A 517 -19.97 -20.78 -25.90
CA PRO A 517 -19.36 -21.60 -24.86
C PRO A 517 -17.87 -21.82 -25.12
N THR A 518 -17.05 -21.40 -24.14
CA THR A 518 -15.61 -21.63 -24.14
C THR A 518 -15.16 -22.02 -22.73
N ALA A 519 -14.10 -22.79 -22.62
CA ALA A 519 -13.51 -23.17 -21.33
C ALA A 519 -12.50 -22.13 -20.84
N ARG A 520 -11.87 -21.39 -21.77
CA ARG A 520 -10.85 -20.37 -21.46
C ARG A 520 -11.20 -19.05 -22.11
N LEU A 521 -10.83 -17.98 -21.43
CA LEU A 521 -11.08 -16.62 -21.85
C LEU A 521 -9.87 -15.76 -21.52
N ARG A 522 -9.48 -14.88 -22.45
CA ARG A 522 -8.52 -13.81 -22.16
C ARG A 522 -9.27 -12.50 -22.03
N LEU A 523 -8.93 -11.73 -20.99
CA LEU A 523 -9.49 -10.40 -20.71
C LEU A 523 -8.37 -9.37 -20.71
N LYS A 524 -8.70 -8.14 -21.12
CA LYS A 524 -7.74 -7.01 -21.11
C LYS A 524 -8.44 -5.72 -20.71
N ILE A 525 -7.81 -4.99 -19.81
CA ILE A 525 -8.06 -3.59 -19.49
C ILE A 525 -6.89 -2.79 -20.03
N ALA A 526 -7.15 -1.79 -20.85
CA ALA A 526 -6.14 -0.88 -21.39
C ALA A 526 -6.53 0.57 -21.06
N ALA A 527 -5.55 1.40 -20.81
CA ALA A 527 -5.77 2.82 -20.58
C ALA A 527 -4.77 3.68 -21.34
N ASP A 528 -5.21 4.86 -21.72
CA ASP A 528 -4.38 6.02 -22.04
C ASP A 528 -4.94 7.19 -21.21
N ARG A 529 -4.24 7.52 -20.12
CA ARG A 529 -4.70 8.48 -19.11
C ARG A 529 -6.10 8.13 -18.59
N GLY A 530 -7.08 9.02 -18.76
CA GLY A 530 -8.46 8.81 -18.33
C GLY A 530 -9.33 7.99 -19.31
N ALA A 531 -8.82 7.53 -20.44
CA ALA A 531 -9.57 6.73 -21.40
C ALA A 531 -9.34 5.24 -21.19
N TYR A 532 -10.27 4.55 -20.53
CA TYR A 532 -10.18 3.11 -20.26
C TYR A 532 -10.95 2.29 -21.28
N SER A 533 -10.36 1.21 -21.74
CA SER A 533 -10.93 0.32 -22.76
C SER A 533 -10.85 -1.13 -22.31
N PHE A 534 -11.90 -1.88 -22.61
CA PHE A 534 -12.11 -3.26 -22.14
C PHE A 534 -12.31 -4.18 -23.32
N SER A 535 -11.51 -5.25 -23.39
CA SER A 535 -11.54 -6.21 -24.49
C SER A 535 -11.40 -7.64 -24.01
N TYR A 536 -11.76 -8.58 -24.88
CA TYR A 536 -11.72 -10.01 -24.61
C TYR A 536 -11.30 -10.80 -25.85
N ASP A 537 -10.79 -12.01 -25.63
CA ASP A 537 -10.54 -12.98 -26.66
C ASP A 537 -10.97 -14.37 -26.18
N ALA A 538 -12.03 -14.90 -26.78
CA ALA A 538 -12.69 -16.14 -26.38
C ALA A 538 -12.29 -17.35 -27.26
N ASP A 539 -11.66 -17.14 -28.42
CA ASP A 539 -11.39 -18.17 -29.42
C ASP A 539 -9.93 -18.18 -29.94
N GLY A 540 -9.06 -17.33 -29.33
CA GLY A 540 -7.66 -17.21 -29.75
C GLY A 540 -7.45 -16.47 -31.08
N LYS A 541 -8.49 -15.87 -31.65
CA LYS A 541 -8.43 -15.17 -32.93
C LYS A 541 -8.13 -13.68 -32.83
N GLY A 542 -7.95 -13.19 -31.62
CA GLY A 542 -7.58 -11.81 -31.37
C GLY A 542 -8.59 -11.05 -30.49
N TRP A 543 -8.19 -9.86 -30.09
CA TRP A 543 -8.94 -9.03 -29.16
C TRP A 543 -10.18 -8.41 -29.79
N ARG A 544 -11.31 -8.49 -29.11
CA ARG A 544 -12.60 -7.85 -29.44
C ARG A 544 -12.95 -6.87 -28.36
N TRP A 545 -13.36 -5.68 -28.74
CA TRP A 545 -13.79 -4.64 -27.78
C TRP A 545 -15.16 -4.96 -27.20
N LEU A 546 -15.27 -4.89 -25.87
CA LEU A 546 -16.56 -4.82 -25.17
C LEU A 546 -16.97 -3.38 -24.96
N ARG A 547 -16.03 -2.52 -24.56
CA ARG A 547 -16.21 -1.11 -24.32
C ARG A 547 -14.92 -0.36 -24.63
N ARG A 548 -15.00 0.83 -25.22
CA ARG A 548 -13.83 1.66 -25.53
C ARG A 548 -13.99 3.04 -24.94
N ASN A 549 -12.89 3.62 -24.47
CA ASN A 549 -12.77 5.00 -24.02
C ASN A 549 -13.85 5.36 -22.97
N ASP A 550 -14.08 4.45 -22.02
CA ASP A 550 -14.91 4.77 -20.86
C ASP A 550 -14.15 5.72 -19.92
N ASP A 551 -14.89 6.48 -19.13
CA ASP A 551 -14.34 7.50 -18.24
C ASP A 551 -13.61 6.89 -17.05
N GLY A 552 -12.30 6.68 -17.19
CA GLY A 552 -11.40 6.18 -16.15
C GLY A 552 -10.91 7.24 -15.17
N THR A 553 -11.36 8.50 -15.29
CA THR A 553 -11.05 9.54 -14.29
C THR A 553 -11.67 9.20 -12.93
N ILE A 554 -12.69 8.34 -12.90
CA ILE A 554 -13.27 7.80 -11.66
C ILE A 554 -12.23 7.07 -10.79
N LEU A 555 -11.16 6.53 -11.40
CA LEU A 555 -10.07 5.86 -10.69
C LEU A 555 -8.94 6.83 -10.29
N SER A 556 -9.12 8.11 -10.50
CA SER A 556 -8.16 9.12 -10.06
C SER A 556 -8.42 9.52 -8.61
N THR A 557 -7.37 9.67 -7.83
CA THR A 557 -7.45 10.02 -6.41
C THR A 557 -8.15 11.37 -6.17
N ASP A 558 -7.99 12.34 -7.09
CA ASP A 558 -8.68 13.63 -6.96
C ASP A 558 -10.21 13.56 -7.19
N VAL A 559 -10.69 12.50 -7.86
CA VAL A 559 -12.14 12.22 -8.06
C VAL A 559 -12.68 11.32 -6.96
N ALA A 560 -12.03 10.19 -6.71
CA ALA A 560 -12.43 9.21 -5.70
C ALA A 560 -12.22 9.71 -4.26
N GLY A 561 -11.26 10.60 -4.08
CA GLY A 561 -10.79 10.99 -2.75
C GLY A 561 -9.79 10.00 -2.15
N GLY A 562 -9.48 10.19 -0.87
CA GLY A 562 -8.56 9.31 -0.15
C GLY A 562 -7.10 9.52 -0.53
N PHE A 563 -6.29 8.45 -0.41
CA PHE A 563 -4.83 8.55 -0.45
C PHE A 563 -4.15 7.48 -1.33
N VAL A 564 -4.88 6.49 -1.83
CA VAL A 564 -4.34 5.40 -2.64
C VAL A 564 -4.38 5.74 -4.14
N GLY A 565 -3.63 4.99 -4.94
CA GLY A 565 -3.77 4.95 -6.40
C GLY A 565 -4.52 3.70 -6.85
N ALA A 566 -4.88 3.66 -8.12
CA ALA A 566 -5.58 2.53 -8.70
C ALA A 566 -4.74 1.24 -8.68
N THR A 567 -5.43 0.12 -8.49
CA THR A 567 -4.87 -1.23 -8.57
C THR A 567 -5.61 -2.07 -9.62
N LEU A 568 -4.92 -3.06 -10.17
CA LEU A 568 -5.40 -3.91 -11.26
C LEU A 568 -5.11 -5.37 -10.95
N GLY A 569 -6.03 -6.27 -11.26
CA GLY A 569 -5.73 -7.68 -11.11
C GLY A 569 -6.90 -8.65 -11.18
N PRO A 570 -6.63 -9.93 -10.97
CA PRO A 570 -7.61 -11.00 -10.90
C PRO A 570 -8.64 -10.79 -9.79
N TYR A 571 -9.90 -11.00 -10.12
CA TYR A 571 -11.02 -10.88 -9.18
C TYR A 571 -12.06 -11.95 -9.45
N ALA A 572 -12.62 -12.52 -8.38
CA ALA A 572 -13.77 -13.40 -8.46
C ALA A 572 -14.71 -13.15 -7.28
N ARG A 573 -16.03 -13.34 -7.50
CA ARG A 573 -17.03 -13.21 -6.43
C ARG A 573 -18.17 -14.20 -6.59
N ILE A 574 -18.84 -14.51 -5.49
CA ILE A 574 -20.16 -15.13 -5.52
C ILE A 574 -21.17 -14.05 -5.88
N GLU A 575 -22.04 -14.33 -6.86
CA GLU A 575 -23.17 -13.46 -7.13
C GLU A 575 -24.33 -13.83 -6.19
N THR A 576 -24.71 -12.88 -5.33
CA THR A 576 -25.94 -13.00 -4.57
C THR A 576 -27.13 -12.96 -5.53
N THR A 577 -27.94 -13.98 -5.55
CA THR A 577 -29.22 -13.98 -6.26
C THR A 577 -30.06 -12.83 -5.74
N GLN A 578 -30.27 -11.79 -6.57
CA GLN A 578 -31.32 -10.82 -6.35
C GLN A 578 -32.68 -11.44 -6.70
#